data_d722d13e397c0e3ec0524217a32d9272
#
_entry.id   d722d13e397c0e3ec0524217a32d9272
#
_cell.length_a   1.000
_cell.length_b   1.000
_cell.length_c   1.000
_cell.angle_alpha   90.00
_cell.angle_beta   90.00
_cell.angle_gamma   90.00
#
_symmetry.space_group_name_H-M   'P 1'
#
loop_
_entity.id
_entity.type
_entity.pdbx_description
1 polymer ?
#
loop_
_entity_poly.entity_id
_entity_poly.type
_entity_poly.pdbx_seq_one_letter_code
_entity_poly.pdbx_strand_id
1 'polypeptide(L)'
;MDKSANTPNVAMENMNELVEKFLKRLRPIASMQNIEVVFESFRPVNAEVDEVKISLAITNLVENAIKYNKEGGWVHVSLNADHKYCYIEVADSGMGIPEESVEHIFERFYRVDKSHSREIGGTGLGLAIARGAVVMHRGAIKVYSQLGEGTTFTIRIPLTYVR
;
A
#
# COMPACT_ATOMS: atom_id res chain seq x y z
N MET A 1 -14.27 -4.48 26.69
CA MET A 1 -13.36 -4.30 25.57
C MET A 1 -13.97 -4.81 24.28
N ASP A 2 -14.02 -3.94 23.32
CA ASP A 2 -14.63 -4.30 22.05
C ASP A 2 -13.64 -5.05 21.16
N LYS A 3 -13.84 -6.33 21.00
CA LYS A 3 -12.96 -7.16 20.18
C LYS A 3 -13.16 -6.94 18.67
N SER A 4 -14.29 -6.32 18.29
CA SER A 4 -14.57 -6.08 16.88
C SER A 4 -13.61 -5.09 16.25
N ALA A 5 -13.00 -4.20 17.05
CA ALA A 5 -12.03 -3.22 16.55
C ALA A 5 -10.78 -3.88 15.95
N ASN A 6 -10.42 -5.09 16.42
CA ASN A 6 -9.23 -5.81 15.97
C ASN A 6 -9.55 -7.02 15.10
N THR A 7 -10.83 -7.21 14.77
CA THR A 7 -11.26 -8.34 13.95
C THR A 7 -11.74 -7.81 12.61
N PRO A 8 -11.17 -8.27 11.50
CA PRO A 8 -11.62 -7.83 10.20
C PRO A 8 -12.99 -8.41 9.87
N ASN A 9 -13.80 -7.63 9.19
CA ASN A 9 -15.11 -8.07 8.70
C ASN A 9 -14.90 -8.60 7.28
N VAL A 10 -14.46 -9.87 7.19
CA VAL A 10 -14.05 -10.46 5.92
C VAL A 10 -15.22 -11.00 5.12
N ALA A 11 -15.07 -10.86 3.81
CA ALA A 11 -15.96 -11.49 2.82
C ALA A 11 -15.09 -11.87 1.63
N MET A 12 -15.56 -12.82 0.84
CA MET A 12 -14.85 -13.21 -0.38
C MET A 12 -14.95 -12.07 -1.40
N GLU A 13 -13.80 -11.53 -1.80
CA GLU A 13 -13.74 -10.41 -2.72
C GLU A 13 -12.90 -10.76 -3.94
N ASN A 14 -13.32 -10.21 -5.09
CA ASN A 14 -12.52 -10.26 -6.30
C ASN A 14 -11.45 -9.17 -6.20
N MET A 15 -10.21 -9.57 -5.95
CA MET A 15 -9.14 -8.62 -5.71
C MET A 15 -8.79 -7.80 -6.95
N ASN A 16 -8.95 -8.37 -8.15
CA ASN A 16 -8.69 -7.63 -9.39
C ASN A 16 -9.60 -6.43 -9.52
N GLU A 17 -10.90 -6.65 -9.28
CA GLU A 17 -11.88 -5.56 -9.33
C GLU A 17 -11.66 -4.54 -8.22
N LEU A 18 -11.32 -5.04 -7.03
CA LEU A 18 -11.14 -4.20 -5.86
C LEU A 18 -9.96 -3.23 -6.05
N VAL A 19 -8.82 -3.76 -6.49
CA VAL A 19 -7.64 -2.93 -6.75
C VAL A 19 -7.91 -1.92 -7.85
N GLU A 20 -8.54 -2.34 -8.95
CA GLU A 20 -8.89 -1.45 -10.06
C GLU A 20 -9.78 -0.30 -9.59
N LYS A 21 -10.73 -0.60 -8.73
CA LYS A 21 -11.65 0.39 -8.14
C LYS A 21 -10.88 1.46 -7.36
N PHE A 22 -9.89 1.04 -6.55
CA PHE A 22 -9.10 1.98 -5.77
C PHE A 22 -8.22 2.84 -6.68
N LEU A 23 -7.58 2.22 -7.67
CA LEU A 23 -6.70 2.95 -8.58
C LEU A 23 -7.45 3.94 -9.45
N LYS A 24 -8.69 3.62 -9.82
CA LYS A 24 -9.52 4.53 -10.59
C LYS A 24 -9.71 5.86 -9.89
N ARG A 25 -9.83 5.85 -8.57
CA ARG A 25 -9.97 7.07 -7.78
C ARG A 25 -8.66 7.84 -7.64
N LEU A 26 -7.53 7.16 -7.71
CA LEU A 26 -6.22 7.77 -7.47
C LEU A 26 -5.53 8.24 -8.75
N ARG A 27 -5.88 7.71 -9.91
CA ARG A 27 -5.26 8.11 -11.17
C ARG A 27 -5.38 9.60 -11.49
N PRO A 28 -6.54 10.26 -11.26
CA PRO A 28 -6.60 11.70 -11.49
C PRO A 28 -5.62 12.50 -10.65
N ILE A 29 -5.39 12.09 -9.40
CA ILE A 29 -4.43 12.75 -8.52
C ILE A 29 -3.01 12.58 -9.05
N ALA A 30 -2.68 11.37 -9.50
CA ALA A 30 -1.37 11.08 -10.08
C ALA A 30 -1.16 11.88 -11.38
N SER A 31 -2.19 12.00 -12.20
CA SER A 31 -2.11 12.75 -13.46
C SER A 31 -1.75 14.22 -13.24
N MET A 32 -2.17 14.81 -12.14
CA MET A 32 -1.84 16.19 -11.82
C MET A 32 -0.34 16.39 -11.63
N GLN A 33 0.39 15.34 -11.35
CA GLN A 33 1.84 15.36 -11.18
C GLN A 33 2.55 14.65 -12.32
N ASN A 34 1.84 14.34 -13.39
CA ASN A 34 2.34 13.59 -14.54
C ASN A 34 2.91 12.24 -14.14
N ILE A 35 2.28 11.58 -13.17
CA ILE A 35 2.68 10.25 -12.73
C ILE A 35 1.76 9.22 -13.37
N GLU A 36 2.35 8.22 -14.02
CA GLU A 36 1.60 7.14 -14.63
C GLU A 36 1.39 6.01 -13.61
N VAL A 37 0.14 5.61 -13.42
CA VAL A 37 -0.20 4.49 -12.55
C VAL A 37 -0.60 3.31 -13.42
N VAL A 38 0.18 2.24 -13.34
CA VAL A 38 -0.03 1.03 -14.13
C VAL A 38 -0.43 -0.10 -13.19
N PHE A 39 -1.46 -0.85 -13.57
CA PHE A 39 -1.87 -2.04 -12.84
C PHE A 39 -1.65 -3.28 -13.68
N GLU A 40 -0.94 -4.26 -13.12
CA GLU A 40 -0.70 -5.53 -13.77
C GLU A 40 -1.21 -6.66 -12.89
N SER A 41 -2.10 -7.48 -13.45
CA SER A 41 -2.63 -8.65 -12.75
C SER A 41 -2.19 -9.90 -13.49
N PHE A 42 -1.60 -10.83 -12.77
CA PHE A 42 -1.07 -12.06 -13.35
C PHE A 42 -2.09 -13.17 -13.44
N ARG A 43 -3.16 -13.08 -12.65
CA ARG A 43 -4.24 -14.05 -12.62
C ARG A 43 -5.45 -13.50 -11.88
N PRO A 44 -6.63 -14.09 -12.06
CA PRO A 44 -7.77 -13.75 -11.19
C PRO A 44 -7.45 -14.16 -9.76
N VAL A 45 -7.74 -13.29 -8.81
CA VAL A 45 -7.47 -13.54 -7.38
C VAL A 45 -8.71 -13.25 -6.58
N ASN A 46 -9.20 -14.26 -5.85
CA ASN A 46 -10.28 -14.11 -4.89
C ASN A 46 -9.71 -14.38 -3.49
N ALA A 47 -10.01 -13.51 -2.56
CA ALA A 47 -9.49 -13.64 -1.21
C ALA A 47 -10.52 -13.16 -0.19
N GLU A 48 -10.45 -13.74 1.00
CA GLU A 48 -11.29 -13.28 2.11
C GLU A 48 -10.65 -12.08 2.77
N VAL A 49 -11.21 -10.90 2.54
CA VAL A 49 -10.67 -9.66 3.06
C VAL A 49 -11.77 -8.75 3.57
N ASP A 50 -11.37 -7.85 4.47
CA ASP A 50 -12.21 -6.73 4.89
C ASP A 50 -11.98 -5.62 3.87
N GLU A 51 -12.98 -5.36 3.03
CA GLU A 51 -12.85 -4.39 1.94
C GLU A 51 -12.40 -3.01 2.44
N VAL A 52 -12.97 -2.55 3.54
CA VAL A 52 -12.65 -1.23 4.09
C VAL A 52 -11.20 -1.17 4.56
N LYS A 53 -10.76 -2.19 5.29
CA LYS A 53 -9.41 -2.22 5.83
C LYS A 53 -8.35 -2.39 4.75
N ILE A 54 -8.60 -3.29 3.81
CA ILE A 54 -7.63 -3.50 2.73
C ILE A 54 -7.59 -2.29 1.79
N SER A 55 -8.72 -1.60 1.63
CA SER A 55 -8.78 -0.34 0.89
C SER A 55 -7.85 0.70 1.50
N LEU A 56 -7.89 0.83 2.84
CA LEU A 56 -7.01 1.77 3.54
C LEU A 56 -5.54 1.44 3.30
N ALA A 57 -5.20 0.15 3.36
CA ALA A 57 -3.81 -0.27 3.16
C ALA A 57 -3.33 0.07 1.74
N ILE A 58 -4.07 -0.36 0.73
CA ILE A 58 -3.68 -0.15 -0.67
C ILE A 58 -3.66 1.34 -1.02
N THR A 59 -4.71 2.07 -0.62
CA THR A 59 -4.82 3.50 -0.90
C THR A 59 -3.66 4.27 -0.26
N ASN A 60 -3.33 3.97 1.00
CA ASN A 60 -2.22 4.65 1.67
C ASN A 60 -0.89 4.39 0.99
N LEU A 61 -0.64 3.16 0.54
CA LEU A 61 0.60 2.83 -0.16
C LEU A 61 0.69 3.54 -1.51
N VAL A 62 -0.40 3.56 -2.26
CA VAL A 62 -0.41 4.20 -3.58
C VAL A 62 -0.32 5.73 -3.45
N GLU A 63 -1.06 6.31 -2.51
CA GLU A 63 -0.97 7.75 -2.25
C GLU A 63 0.44 8.15 -1.87
N ASN A 64 1.10 7.34 -1.04
CA ASN A 64 2.48 7.56 -0.65
C ASN A 64 3.41 7.50 -1.86
N ALA A 65 3.19 6.51 -2.73
CA ALA A 65 3.98 6.35 -3.95
C ALA A 65 3.83 7.54 -4.90
N ILE A 66 2.66 8.15 -4.94
CA ILE A 66 2.41 9.34 -5.75
C ILE A 66 3.05 10.57 -5.09
N LYS A 67 2.84 10.74 -3.80
CA LYS A 67 3.27 11.92 -3.05
C LYS A 67 4.79 12.11 -3.05
N TYR A 68 5.53 11.03 -2.87
CA TYR A 68 6.99 11.08 -2.78
C TYR A 68 7.68 10.72 -4.08
N ASN A 69 6.96 10.81 -5.17
CA ASN A 69 7.50 10.53 -6.50
C ASN A 69 8.06 11.81 -7.13
N LYS A 70 8.74 11.62 -8.25
CA LYS A 70 9.23 12.74 -9.06
C LYS A 70 8.22 13.01 -10.16
N GLU A 71 8.19 14.23 -10.66
CA GLU A 71 7.35 14.58 -11.80
C GLU A 71 7.75 13.74 -13.01
N GLY A 72 6.76 13.20 -13.69
CA GLY A 72 7.00 12.31 -14.83
C GLY A 72 7.36 10.89 -14.43
N GLY A 73 7.29 10.56 -13.14
CA GLY A 73 7.57 9.21 -12.66
C GLY A 73 6.40 8.26 -12.87
N TRP A 74 6.51 7.11 -12.22
CA TRP A 74 5.52 6.05 -12.38
C TRP A 74 5.23 5.34 -11.05
N VAL A 75 4.07 4.73 -10.98
CA VAL A 75 3.67 3.81 -9.90
C VAL A 75 3.17 2.54 -10.58
N HIS A 76 3.73 1.42 -10.21
CA HIS A 76 3.35 0.12 -10.75
C HIS A 76 2.76 -0.74 -9.64
N VAL A 77 1.49 -1.08 -9.80
CA VAL A 77 0.78 -1.93 -8.84
C VAL A 77 0.58 -3.29 -9.49
N SER A 78 1.00 -4.35 -8.81
CA SER A 78 0.81 -5.70 -9.34
C SER A 78 0.07 -6.56 -8.33
N LEU A 79 -0.70 -7.51 -8.86
CA LEU A 79 -1.50 -8.46 -8.10
C LEU A 79 -1.18 -9.86 -8.58
N ASN A 80 -0.85 -10.74 -7.66
CA ASN A 80 -0.57 -12.13 -7.95
C ASN A 80 -1.02 -12.99 -6.77
N ALA A 81 -0.99 -14.29 -6.95
CA ALA A 81 -1.34 -15.23 -5.89
C ALA A 81 -0.69 -16.58 -6.14
N ASP A 82 -0.42 -17.28 -5.08
CA ASP A 82 -0.12 -18.71 -5.14
C ASP A 82 -1.30 -19.47 -4.51
N HIS A 83 -1.10 -20.73 -4.16
CA HIS A 83 -2.17 -21.54 -3.58
C HIS A 83 -2.58 -21.13 -2.17
N LYS A 84 -1.82 -20.27 -1.52
CA LYS A 84 -2.01 -19.91 -0.11
C LYS A 84 -2.17 -18.41 0.11
N TYR A 85 -1.44 -17.58 -0.64
CA TYR A 85 -1.36 -16.16 -0.39
C TYR A 85 -1.72 -15.31 -1.61
N CYS A 86 -2.26 -14.13 -1.30
CA CYS A 86 -2.42 -13.04 -2.25
C CYS A 86 -1.25 -12.08 -2.05
N TYR A 87 -0.66 -11.62 -3.14
CA TYR A 87 0.47 -10.68 -3.12
C TYR A 87 0.08 -9.41 -3.87
N ILE A 88 0.23 -8.28 -3.20
CA ILE A 88 0.02 -6.96 -3.81
C ILE A 88 1.31 -6.18 -3.67
N GLU A 89 1.85 -5.73 -4.79
CA GLU A 89 3.10 -4.98 -4.81
C GLU A 89 2.85 -3.59 -5.34
N VAL A 90 3.36 -2.58 -4.65
CA VAL A 90 3.29 -1.18 -5.05
C VAL A 90 4.71 -0.66 -5.19
N ALA A 91 5.15 -0.47 -6.43
CA ALA A 91 6.49 0.02 -6.73
C ALA A 91 6.41 1.43 -7.30
N ASP A 92 7.36 2.28 -6.97
CA ASP A 92 7.42 3.63 -7.50
C ASP A 92 8.84 4.00 -7.91
N SER A 93 8.92 5.06 -8.74
CA SER A 93 10.17 5.62 -9.21
C SER A 93 10.56 6.87 -8.42
N GLY A 94 10.11 6.95 -7.19
CA GLY A 94 10.26 8.16 -6.38
C GLY A 94 11.64 8.35 -5.77
N MET A 95 11.67 9.17 -4.72
CA MET A 95 12.93 9.54 -4.08
C MET A 95 13.60 8.42 -3.28
N GLY A 96 12.87 7.37 -2.98
CA GLY A 96 13.36 6.30 -2.13
C GLY A 96 13.40 6.71 -0.66
N ILE A 97 13.84 5.80 0.17
CA ILE A 97 13.90 5.99 1.62
C ILE A 97 15.34 5.77 2.06
N PRO A 98 15.92 6.70 2.85
CA PRO A 98 17.26 6.48 3.40
C PRO A 98 17.32 5.18 4.19
N GLU A 99 18.42 4.47 4.08
CA GLU A 99 18.58 3.16 4.71
C GLU A 99 18.29 3.21 6.22
N GLU A 100 18.75 4.27 6.88
CA GLU A 100 18.53 4.43 8.33
C GLU A 100 17.08 4.65 8.71
N SER A 101 16.23 5.00 7.76
CA SER A 101 14.81 5.25 8.00
C SER A 101 13.93 4.04 7.72
N VAL A 102 14.40 3.10 6.91
CA VAL A 102 13.58 1.98 6.43
C VAL A 102 12.90 1.21 7.57
N GLU A 103 13.62 0.95 8.66
CA GLU A 103 13.07 0.20 9.80
C GLU A 103 12.05 1.00 10.62
N HIS A 104 11.97 2.32 10.41
CA HIS A 104 11.11 3.21 11.19
C HIS A 104 9.86 3.68 10.47
N ILE A 105 9.75 3.44 9.16
CA ILE A 105 8.69 4.07 8.35
C ILE A 105 7.28 3.66 8.75
N PHE A 106 7.11 2.54 9.44
CA PHE A 106 5.79 2.10 9.90
C PHE A 106 5.45 2.59 11.30
N GLU A 107 6.38 3.32 11.95
CA GLU A 107 6.12 3.90 13.26
C GLU A 107 5.19 5.09 13.10
N ARG A 108 4.27 5.23 14.04
CA ARG A 108 3.34 6.36 14.05
C ARG A 108 4.09 7.68 14.14
N PHE A 109 3.70 8.64 13.32
CA PHE A 109 4.24 10.00 13.28
C PHE A 109 5.69 10.09 12.82
N TYR A 110 6.28 8.97 12.39
CA TYR A 110 7.62 9.00 11.84
C TYR A 110 7.62 9.64 10.46
N ARG A 111 8.58 10.51 10.21
CA ARG A 111 8.76 11.17 8.91
C ARG A 111 10.22 11.12 8.52
N VAL A 112 10.47 10.80 7.27
CA VAL A 112 11.82 10.74 6.73
C VAL A 112 12.42 12.14 6.66
N ASP A 113 11.64 13.12 6.17
CA ASP A 113 12.07 14.52 6.07
C ASP A 113 11.12 15.41 6.86
N LYS A 114 11.54 15.74 8.07
CA LYS A 114 10.70 16.54 8.98
C LYS A 114 10.60 17.99 8.57
N SER A 115 11.61 18.52 7.84
CA SER A 115 11.65 19.92 7.46
C SER A 115 10.64 20.27 6.36
N HIS A 116 10.30 19.32 5.51
CA HIS A 116 9.37 19.52 4.40
C HIS A 116 8.02 18.88 4.61
N SER A 117 7.76 18.37 5.82
CA SER A 117 6.55 17.61 6.10
C SER A 117 5.27 18.39 5.88
N ARG A 118 5.28 19.71 6.09
CA ARG A 118 4.09 20.55 5.89
C ARG A 118 3.74 20.73 4.43
N GLU A 119 4.75 20.87 3.58
CA GLU A 119 4.56 21.07 2.15
C GLU A 119 4.04 19.82 1.46
N ILE A 120 4.57 18.69 1.87
CA ILE A 120 4.18 17.41 1.31
C ILE A 120 2.84 16.95 1.88
N GLY A 121 2.55 17.40 3.11
CA GLY A 121 1.37 16.95 3.83
C GLY A 121 1.61 15.60 4.49
N GLY A 122 0.58 15.03 5.01
CA GLY A 122 0.64 13.75 5.68
C GLY A 122 0.91 13.86 7.16
N THR A 123 0.33 12.97 7.91
CA THR A 123 0.35 12.96 9.36
C THR A 123 1.42 12.04 9.95
N GLY A 124 2.05 11.22 9.11
CA GLY A 124 2.93 10.16 9.59
C GLY A 124 2.18 8.94 10.07
N LEU A 125 0.89 8.85 9.76
CA LEU A 125 0.05 7.72 10.18
C LEU A 125 -0.28 6.75 9.06
N GLY A 126 -0.18 7.19 7.79
CA GLY A 126 -0.61 6.39 6.65
C GLY A 126 0.02 5.01 6.56
N LEU A 127 1.34 4.92 6.74
CA LEU A 127 2.05 3.64 6.66
C LEU A 127 1.76 2.77 7.87
N ALA A 128 1.59 3.36 9.06
CA ALA A 128 1.22 2.60 10.26
C ALA A 128 -0.19 2.02 10.10
N ILE A 129 -1.11 2.77 9.52
CA ILE A 129 -2.47 2.29 9.25
C ILE A 129 -2.44 1.16 8.22
N ALA A 130 -1.64 1.31 7.17
CA ALA A 130 -1.50 0.26 6.15
C ALA A 130 -0.98 -1.04 6.76
N ARG A 131 0.07 -0.96 7.56
CA ARG A 131 0.62 -2.14 8.23
C ARG A 131 -0.38 -2.78 9.18
N GLY A 132 -1.10 -1.95 9.95
CA GLY A 132 -2.12 -2.45 10.88
C GLY A 132 -3.22 -3.23 10.16
N ALA A 133 -3.68 -2.72 9.02
CA ALA A 133 -4.71 -3.39 8.23
C ALA A 133 -4.20 -4.74 7.71
N VAL A 134 -2.96 -4.80 7.23
CA VAL A 134 -2.36 -6.04 6.72
C VAL A 134 -2.20 -7.06 7.85
N VAL A 135 -1.70 -6.63 9.01
CA VAL A 135 -1.50 -7.51 10.16
C VAL A 135 -2.85 -8.05 10.65
N MET A 136 -3.89 -7.23 10.62
CA MET A 136 -5.25 -7.63 10.98
C MET A 136 -5.75 -8.80 10.11
N HIS A 137 -5.28 -8.87 8.87
CA HIS A 137 -5.60 -9.96 7.94
C HIS A 137 -4.67 -11.17 8.07
N ARG A 138 -3.83 -11.22 9.10
CA ARG A 138 -2.82 -12.27 9.29
C ARG A 138 -1.73 -12.19 8.23
N GLY A 139 -1.53 -11.04 7.65
CA GLY A 139 -0.56 -10.83 6.58
C GLY A 139 0.70 -10.16 7.08
N ALA A 140 1.56 -9.87 6.12
CA ALA A 140 2.81 -9.17 6.35
C ALA A 140 3.03 -8.12 5.25
N ILE A 141 3.72 -7.06 5.61
CA ILE A 141 4.11 -6.03 4.66
C ILE A 141 5.63 -5.87 4.72
N LYS A 142 6.24 -5.81 3.55
CA LYS A 142 7.69 -5.63 3.43
C LYS A 142 7.97 -4.41 2.57
N VAL A 143 9.12 -3.79 2.82
CA VAL A 143 9.56 -2.64 2.04
C VAL A 143 10.97 -2.90 1.53
N TYR A 144 11.19 -2.57 0.26
CA TYR A 144 12.50 -2.49 -0.34
C TYR A 144 12.63 -1.09 -0.92
N SER A 145 13.71 -0.41 -0.63
CA SER A 145 13.89 0.96 -1.11
C SER A 145 15.36 1.25 -1.35
N GLN A 146 15.59 2.08 -2.35
CA GLN A 146 16.93 2.56 -2.65
C GLN A 146 16.83 4.05 -2.92
N LEU A 147 17.58 4.82 -2.12
CA LEU A 147 17.54 6.28 -2.19
C LEU A 147 17.90 6.75 -3.60
N GLY A 148 17.06 7.61 -4.15
CA GLY A 148 17.25 8.13 -5.49
C GLY A 148 16.66 7.26 -6.59
N GLU A 149 16.22 6.04 -6.29
CA GLU A 149 15.68 5.13 -7.29
C GLU A 149 14.22 4.78 -7.10
N GLY A 150 13.77 4.67 -5.86
CA GLY A 150 12.36 4.40 -5.58
C GLY A 150 12.14 3.41 -4.46
N THR A 151 10.88 3.02 -4.29
CA THR A 151 10.45 2.17 -3.19
C THR A 151 9.47 1.13 -3.69
N THR A 152 9.55 -0.08 -3.14
CA THR A 152 8.59 -1.14 -3.40
C THR A 152 8.06 -1.67 -2.08
N PHE A 153 6.74 -1.62 -1.93
CA PHE A 153 6.05 -2.26 -0.81
C PHE A 153 5.39 -3.53 -1.30
N THR A 154 5.52 -4.61 -0.56
CA THR A 154 4.87 -5.87 -0.88
C THR A 154 3.98 -6.31 0.27
N ILE A 155 2.69 -6.48 -0.02
CA ILE A 155 1.71 -7.01 0.92
C ILE A 155 1.51 -8.49 0.61
N ARG A 156 1.50 -9.31 1.65
CA ARG A 156 1.17 -10.73 1.54
C ARG A 156 0.03 -11.01 2.51
N ILE A 157 -1.10 -11.53 2.01
CA ILE A 157 -2.26 -11.87 2.83
C ILE A 157 -2.71 -13.29 2.52
N PRO A 158 -3.11 -14.09 3.52
CA PRO A 158 -3.70 -15.40 3.24
C PRO A 158 -4.97 -15.24 2.40
N LEU A 159 -5.17 -16.13 1.45
CA LEU A 159 -6.39 -16.14 0.64
C LEU A 159 -7.63 -16.42 1.49
N THR A 160 -7.47 -17.21 2.55
CA THR A 160 -8.54 -17.56 3.47
C THR A 160 -8.20 -17.02 4.85
N TYR A 161 -9.11 -16.28 5.46
CA TYR A 161 -8.92 -15.75 6.80
C TYR A 161 -9.25 -16.83 7.84
N VAL A 162 -8.26 -17.23 8.61
CA VAL A 162 -8.40 -18.22 9.68
C VAL A 162 -8.48 -17.50 11.01
N ARG A 163 -9.59 -17.71 11.74
CA ARG A 163 -9.86 -17.04 13.01
C ARG A 163 -9.19 -17.72 14.20
#